data_e70ac5a68430aed34301a7b3bab8fa93
#
_entry.id   e70ac5a68430aed34301a7b3bab8fa93
#
_cell.length_a   1.000
_cell.length_b   1.000
_cell.length_c   1.000
_cell.angle_alpha   90.00
_cell.angle_beta   90.00
_cell.angle_gamma   90.00
#
_symmetry.space_group_name_H-M   'P 1'
#
loop_
_entity.id
_entity.type
_entity.pdbx_description
1 polymer ?
#
loop_
_entity_poly.entity_id
_entity_poly.type
_entity_poly.pdbx_seq_one_letter_code
_entity_poly.pdbx_strand_id
1 'polypeptide(L)'
;MSVLLIAEHNNKEVKPFTQNAITAASQIDQDLHVLVIGKNVDEVSKSISEVPNVKKVIQVDNEIYENFLAENYTPVIIKQSENYSHIVCSANTFGKNLMPRVAALLDTSQVSDIIKVISADTFLRPIYAGNAFATVKSNDKKKCITIRPTSFDPAPSTGGSAEIIKVDGSEATTLTKFIKREEVKSDRPELGTARIVISGGRGMQSGENFKLITSIADKLNAAIGASRAAVDAGYITNDHQVGQTGKVVVPDLYIAVGISGAIQHLAGMKESKVIVAINKDGEAPIFSVADYGLEADLFEALPQFLEELNKLNTIQK
;
A
#
# COMPACT_ATOMS: atom_id res chain seq x y z
N MET A 1 -1.73 -27.97 -0.48
CA MET A 1 -2.28 -26.73 -1.10
C MET A 1 -1.07 -25.86 -1.36
N SER A 2 -1.04 -25.06 -2.41
CA SER A 2 0.10 -24.17 -2.68
C SER A 2 -0.41 -22.76 -2.97
N VAL A 3 0.40 -21.76 -2.60
CA VAL A 3 0.09 -20.34 -2.77
C VAL A 3 0.99 -19.75 -3.85
N LEU A 4 0.41 -19.03 -4.81
CA LEU A 4 1.12 -18.22 -5.78
C LEU A 4 0.95 -16.75 -5.40
N LEU A 5 2.01 -16.11 -4.92
CA LEU A 5 2.06 -14.69 -4.65
C LEU A 5 2.58 -13.94 -5.86
N ILE A 6 1.87 -12.90 -6.29
CA ILE A 6 2.33 -12.01 -7.35
C ILE A 6 3.12 -10.87 -6.72
N ALA A 7 4.41 -10.79 -7.04
CA ALA A 7 5.29 -9.76 -6.51
C ALA A 7 5.05 -8.40 -7.17
N GLU A 8 5.03 -7.36 -6.37
CA GLU A 8 5.11 -5.98 -6.86
C GLU A 8 6.55 -5.48 -6.77
N HIS A 9 7.04 -4.88 -7.84
CA HIS A 9 8.39 -4.35 -7.98
C HIS A 9 8.44 -3.26 -9.06
N ASN A 10 9.59 -2.59 -9.18
CA ASN A 10 9.85 -1.58 -10.22
C ASN A 10 10.86 -2.06 -11.27
N ASN A 11 10.99 -3.37 -11.50
CA ASN A 11 11.99 -4.09 -12.29
C ASN A 11 13.42 -4.09 -11.69
N LYS A 12 13.70 -3.28 -10.68
CA LYS A 12 15.02 -3.22 -10.01
C LYS A 12 14.95 -3.64 -8.56
N GLU A 13 13.90 -3.24 -7.87
CA GLU A 13 13.72 -3.43 -6.44
C GLU A 13 12.32 -3.95 -6.13
N VAL A 14 12.25 -4.84 -5.17
CA VAL A 14 11.00 -5.34 -4.59
C VAL A 14 10.31 -4.20 -3.83
N LYS A 15 9.02 -4.00 -4.05
CA LYS A 15 8.25 -3.04 -3.26
C LYS A 15 8.03 -3.58 -1.84
N PRO A 16 8.11 -2.73 -0.80
CA PRO A 16 8.01 -3.17 0.60
C PRO A 16 6.78 -4.01 0.90
N PHE A 17 5.64 -3.67 0.32
CA PHE A 17 4.38 -4.38 0.52
C PHE A 17 4.37 -5.84 0.04
N THR A 18 5.29 -6.22 -0.84
CA THR A 18 5.50 -7.62 -1.21
C THR A 18 5.97 -8.44 -0.02
N GLN A 19 6.83 -7.90 0.86
CA GLN A 19 7.29 -8.60 2.07
C GLN A 19 6.15 -8.82 3.07
N ASN A 20 5.26 -7.84 3.24
CA ASN A 20 4.06 -7.99 4.07
C ASN A 20 3.13 -9.08 3.51
N ALA A 21 2.97 -9.10 2.19
CA ALA A 21 2.16 -10.11 1.51
C ALA A 21 2.77 -11.52 1.61
N ILE A 22 4.10 -11.66 1.62
CA ILE A 22 4.78 -12.95 1.86
C ILE A 22 4.44 -13.48 3.25
N THR A 23 4.48 -12.62 4.29
CA THR A 23 4.09 -13.01 5.65
C THR A 23 2.65 -13.52 5.70
N ALA A 24 1.71 -12.79 5.12
CA ALA A 24 0.32 -13.21 5.08
C ALA A 24 0.11 -14.50 4.28
N ALA A 25 0.76 -14.63 3.13
CA ALA A 25 0.68 -15.80 2.26
C ALA A 25 1.23 -17.07 2.94
N SER A 26 2.31 -16.94 3.70
CA SER A 26 2.90 -18.04 4.48
C SER A 26 1.99 -18.56 5.62
N GLN A 27 1.05 -17.72 6.08
CA GLN A 27 0.02 -18.14 7.04
C GLN A 27 -1.12 -18.95 6.37
N ILE A 28 -1.30 -18.80 5.05
CA ILE A 28 -2.27 -19.60 4.30
C ILE A 28 -1.73 -21.00 4.07
N ASP A 29 -0.51 -21.11 3.54
CA ASP A 29 0.19 -22.38 3.32
C ASP A 29 1.71 -22.18 3.28
N GLN A 30 2.46 -23.17 3.78
CA GLN A 30 3.92 -23.15 3.79
C GLN A 30 4.55 -23.44 2.39
N ASP A 31 3.76 -23.96 1.46
CA ASP A 31 4.17 -24.15 0.06
C ASP A 31 3.90 -22.85 -0.73
N LEU A 32 4.72 -21.83 -0.41
CA LEU A 32 4.63 -20.48 -0.98
C LEU A 32 5.61 -20.31 -2.13
N HIS A 33 5.07 -20.02 -3.31
CA HIS A 33 5.83 -19.63 -4.50
C HIS A 33 5.55 -18.17 -4.85
N VAL A 34 6.56 -17.48 -5.36
CA VAL A 34 6.43 -16.07 -5.74
C VAL A 34 6.64 -15.91 -7.25
N LEU A 35 5.69 -15.27 -7.91
CA LEU A 35 5.75 -14.96 -9.34
C LEU A 35 6.26 -13.54 -9.54
N VAL A 36 7.37 -13.42 -10.27
CA VAL A 36 8.01 -12.15 -10.66
C VAL A 36 7.86 -12.00 -12.17
N ILE A 37 7.15 -10.96 -12.60
CA ILE A 37 6.90 -10.67 -14.03
C ILE A 37 7.43 -9.27 -14.33
N GLY A 38 8.40 -9.14 -15.25
CA GLY A 38 8.97 -7.84 -15.58
C GLY A 38 10.01 -7.91 -16.69
N LYS A 39 10.85 -6.88 -16.77
CA LYS A 39 11.99 -6.81 -17.68
C LYS A 39 13.27 -6.62 -16.87
N ASN A 40 14.29 -7.46 -17.14
CA ASN A 40 15.57 -7.45 -16.43
C ASN A 40 15.39 -7.62 -14.90
N VAL A 41 14.60 -8.62 -14.50
CA VAL A 41 14.17 -8.82 -13.10
C VAL A 41 15.02 -9.85 -12.33
N ASP A 42 16.24 -10.15 -12.77
CA ASP A 42 17.14 -11.08 -12.09
C ASP A 42 17.44 -10.64 -10.64
N GLU A 43 17.71 -9.35 -10.40
CA GLU A 43 17.96 -8.80 -9.06
C GLU A 43 16.73 -8.88 -8.16
N VAL A 44 15.55 -8.61 -8.70
CA VAL A 44 14.27 -8.76 -7.99
C VAL A 44 14.05 -10.21 -7.58
N SER A 45 14.22 -11.14 -8.52
CA SER A 45 14.06 -12.58 -8.28
C SER A 45 15.04 -13.09 -7.24
N LYS A 46 16.30 -12.62 -7.30
CA LYS A 46 17.32 -12.93 -6.30
C LYS A 46 16.91 -12.43 -4.92
N SER A 47 16.53 -11.15 -4.80
CA SER A 47 16.10 -10.57 -3.52
C SER A 47 14.94 -11.34 -2.90
N ILE A 48 13.97 -11.78 -3.71
CA ILE A 48 12.83 -12.58 -3.23
C ILE A 48 13.26 -13.99 -2.85
N SER A 49 14.24 -14.59 -3.54
CA SER A 49 14.72 -15.94 -3.22
C SER A 49 15.41 -16.02 -1.87
N GLU A 50 15.93 -14.89 -1.38
CA GLU A 50 16.58 -14.77 -0.07
C GLU A 50 15.59 -14.58 1.09
N VAL A 51 14.28 -14.39 0.80
CA VAL A 51 13.24 -14.22 1.82
C VAL A 51 12.85 -15.57 2.43
N PRO A 52 12.84 -15.72 3.76
CA PRO A 52 12.39 -16.95 4.42
C PRO A 52 10.93 -17.30 4.05
N ASN A 53 10.61 -18.59 4.09
CA ASN A 53 9.30 -19.17 3.75
C ASN A 53 8.96 -19.15 2.24
N VAL A 54 9.69 -18.47 1.39
CA VAL A 54 9.58 -18.65 -0.06
C VAL A 54 10.27 -19.93 -0.46
N LYS A 55 9.55 -20.83 -1.14
CA LYS A 55 10.08 -22.13 -1.61
C LYS A 55 10.59 -22.06 -3.04
N LYS A 56 9.95 -21.21 -3.86
CA LYS A 56 10.26 -21.08 -5.27
C LYS A 56 9.97 -19.68 -5.77
N VAL A 57 10.81 -19.15 -6.64
CA VAL A 57 10.58 -17.94 -7.40
C VAL A 57 10.38 -18.32 -8.87
N ILE A 58 9.25 -17.95 -9.43
CA ILE A 58 8.93 -18.14 -10.85
C ILE A 58 9.19 -16.81 -11.54
N GLN A 59 10.20 -16.77 -12.38
CA GLN A 59 10.60 -15.57 -13.10
C GLN A 59 10.13 -15.58 -14.53
N VAL A 60 9.43 -14.51 -14.92
CA VAL A 60 9.04 -14.21 -16.30
C VAL A 60 9.70 -12.90 -16.70
N ASP A 61 10.68 -12.97 -17.57
CA ASP A 61 11.47 -11.82 -18.00
C ASP A 61 11.27 -11.58 -19.50
N ASN A 62 10.63 -10.47 -19.85
CA ASN A 62 10.43 -10.10 -21.24
C ASN A 62 10.17 -8.57 -21.36
N GLU A 63 10.55 -7.96 -22.49
CA GLU A 63 10.34 -6.54 -22.77
C GLU A 63 8.88 -6.08 -22.67
N ILE A 64 7.91 -6.95 -23.00
CA ILE A 64 6.49 -6.62 -22.93
C ILE A 64 5.99 -6.32 -21.51
N TYR A 65 6.76 -6.72 -20.49
CA TYR A 65 6.46 -6.51 -19.07
C TYR A 65 7.25 -5.35 -18.45
N GLU A 66 8.01 -4.58 -19.24
CA GLU A 66 8.76 -3.43 -18.75
C GLU A 66 7.86 -2.45 -17.98
N ASN A 67 6.67 -2.22 -18.50
CA ASN A 67 5.65 -1.41 -17.86
C ASN A 67 4.47 -2.30 -17.44
N PHE A 68 4.02 -2.13 -16.21
CA PHE A 68 2.88 -2.88 -15.71
C PHE A 68 1.61 -2.56 -16.49
N LEU A 69 1.04 -3.58 -17.12
CA LEU A 69 -0.31 -3.60 -17.68
C LEU A 69 -1.01 -4.88 -17.20
N ALA A 70 -2.14 -4.74 -16.55
CA ALA A 70 -2.89 -5.90 -16.02
C ALA A 70 -3.24 -6.91 -17.14
N GLU A 71 -3.47 -6.42 -18.36
CA GLU A 71 -3.78 -7.22 -19.53
C GLU A 71 -2.63 -8.12 -19.97
N ASN A 72 -1.38 -7.68 -19.80
CA ASN A 72 -0.18 -8.47 -20.11
C ASN A 72 0.14 -9.48 -18.99
N TYR A 73 -0.05 -9.08 -17.72
CA TYR A 73 0.25 -9.92 -16.57
C TYR A 73 -0.74 -11.06 -16.39
N THR A 74 -2.03 -10.80 -16.62
CA THR A 74 -3.10 -11.76 -16.34
C THR A 74 -2.94 -13.09 -17.09
N PRO A 75 -2.62 -13.16 -18.39
CA PRO A 75 -2.45 -14.44 -19.09
C PRO A 75 -1.34 -15.30 -18.49
N VAL A 76 -0.23 -14.68 -18.08
CA VAL A 76 0.87 -15.36 -17.40
C VAL A 76 0.41 -15.93 -16.06
N ILE A 77 -0.30 -15.12 -15.25
CA ILE A 77 -0.81 -15.55 -13.94
C ILE A 77 -1.77 -16.72 -14.09
N ILE A 78 -2.69 -16.65 -15.04
CA ILE A 78 -3.66 -17.76 -15.30
C ILE A 78 -2.91 -19.03 -15.64
N LYS A 79 -1.95 -18.98 -16.59
CA LYS A 79 -1.13 -20.13 -16.98
C LYS A 79 -0.38 -20.73 -15.78
N GLN A 80 0.27 -19.88 -14.98
CA GLN A 80 1.02 -20.34 -13.80
C GLN A 80 0.08 -20.84 -12.68
N SER A 81 -1.14 -20.30 -12.57
CA SER A 81 -2.07 -20.63 -11.49
C SER A 81 -2.66 -22.05 -11.55
N GLU A 82 -2.45 -22.82 -12.62
CA GLU A 82 -3.06 -24.15 -12.79
C GLU A 82 -2.80 -25.09 -11.60
N ASN A 83 -1.59 -25.03 -11.03
CA ASN A 83 -1.16 -25.89 -9.94
C ASN A 83 -1.34 -25.27 -8.55
N TYR A 84 -1.99 -24.10 -8.44
CA TYR A 84 -2.15 -23.37 -7.19
C TYR A 84 -3.61 -23.30 -6.76
N SER A 85 -3.82 -23.41 -5.47
CA SER A 85 -5.14 -23.22 -4.86
C SER A 85 -5.41 -21.76 -4.46
N HIS A 86 -4.35 -20.96 -4.27
CA HIS A 86 -4.44 -19.56 -3.89
C HIS A 86 -3.58 -18.70 -4.80
N ILE A 87 -4.15 -17.58 -5.27
CA ILE A 87 -3.46 -16.53 -5.99
C ILE A 87 -3.60 -15.27 -5.16
N VAL A 88 -2.48 -14.71 -4.73
CA VAL A 88 -2.47 -13.59 -3.78
C VAL A 88 -1.60 -12.42 -4.26
N CYS A 89 -1.97 -11.21 -3.90
CA CYS A 89 -1.14 -10.01 -4.05
C CYS A 89 -1.51 -8.95 -3.00
N SER A 90 -0.73 -7.88 -2.90
CA SER A 90 -1.03 -6.74 -2.01
C SER A 90 -2.29 -5.99 -2.44
N ALA A 91 -3.10 -5.51 -1.49
CA ALA A 91 -4.32 -4.73 -1.74
C ALA A 91 -4.04 -3.23 -1.96
N ASN A 92 -2.98 -2.90 -2.69
CA ASN A 92 -2.66 -1.55 -3.15
C ASN A 92 -3.16 -1.31 -4.58
N THR A 93 -2.77 -0.21 -5.22
CA THR A 93 -3.19 0.12 -6.59
C THR A 93 -2.81 -0.95 -7.62
N PHE A 94 -1.64 -1.60 -7.45
CA PHE A 94 -1.20 -2.71 -8.28
C PHE A 94 -2.18 -3.89 -8.20
N GLY A 95 -2.41 -4.40 -6.98
CA GLY A 95 -3.28 -5.57 -6.80
C GLY A 95 -4.76 -5.28 -7.05
N LYS A 96 -5.23 -4.07 -6.72
CA LYS A 96 -6.61 -3.63 -7.00
C LYS A 96 -6.90 -3.52 -8.51
N ASN A 97 -5.90 -3.24 -9.34
CA ASN A 97 -6.01 -3.26 -10.78
C ASN A 97 -5.91 -4.70 -11.34
N LEU A 98 -5.01 -5.52 -10.81
CA LEU A 98 -4.67 -6.83 -11.37
C LEU A 98 -5.64 -7.94 -10.96
N MET A 99 -5.89 -8.10 -9.65
CA MET A 99 -6.57 -9.28 -9.12
C MET A 99 -8.04 -9.44 -9.56
N PRO A 100 -8.85 -8.36 -9.70
CA PRO A 100 -10.22 -8.51 -10.20
C PRO A 100 -10.28 -9.11 -11.61
N ARG A 101 -9.30 -8.75 -12.47
CA ARG A 101 -9.19 -9.30 -13.81
C ARG A 101 -8.79 -10.78 -13.78
N VAL A 102 -7.83 -11.13 -12.92
CA VAL A 102 -7.41 -12.54 -12.72
C VAL A 102 -8.58 -13.37 -12.23
N ALA A 103 -9.30 -12.90 -11.20
CA ALA A 103 -10.44 -13.61 -10.63
C ALA A 103 -11.56 -13.81 -11.64
N ALA A 104 -11.89 -12.77 -12.42
CA ALA A 104 -12.92 -12.86 -13.47
C ALA A 104 -12.59 -13.89 -14.54
N LEU A 105 -11.33 -13.96 -15.01
CA LEU A 105 -10.91 -14.91 -16.03
C LEU A 105 -10.70 -16.33 -15.49
N LEU A 106 -10.56 -16.52 -14.18
CA LEU A 106 -10.56 -17.82 -13.51
C LEU A 106 -11.97 -18.26 -13.09
N ASP A 107 -12.99 -17.46 -13.37
CA ASP A 107 -14.38 -17.68 -12.94
C ASP A 107 -14.49 -17.99 -11.45
N THR A 108 -13.86 -17.15 -10.63
CA THR A 108 -13.81 -17.30 -9.17
C THR A 108 -14.07 -15.97 -8.45
N SER A 109 -14.54 -16.04 -7.21
CA SER A 109 -14.75 -14.87 -6.37
C SER A 109 -13.42 -14.32 -5.84
N GLN A 110 -13.33 -12.99 -5.73
CA GLN A 110 -12.20 -12.36 -5.06
C GLN A 110 -12.51 -12.05 -3.60
N VAL A 111 -11.64 -12.48 -2.68
CA VAL A 111 -11.64 -12.01 -1.29
C VAL A 111 -10.69 -10.83 -1.17
N SER A 112 -11.26 -9.63 -1.08
CA SER A 112 -10.49 -8.39 -1.13
C SER A 112 -10.06 -7.90 0.25
N ASP A 113 -8.81 -7.40 0.32
CA ASP A 113 -8.32 -6.55 1.40
C ASP A 113 -8.37 -7.24 2.77
N ILE A 114 -7.89 -8.51 2.84
CA ILE A 114 -7.86 -9.26 4.09
C ILE A 114 -6.86 -8.66 5.07
N ILE A 115 -7.24 -8.68 6.36
CA ILE A 115 -6.41 -8.20 7.48
C ILE A 115 -5.95 -9.32 8.41
N LYS A 116 -6.49 -10.52 8.24
CA LYS A 116 -6.10 -11.70 9.03
C LYS A 116 -6.44 -12.97 8.27
N VAL A 117 -5.53 -13.93 8.32
CA VAL A 117 -5.74 -15.30 7.90
C VAL A 117 -6.23 -16.11 9.12
N ILE A 118 -7.41 -16.71 9.03
CA ILE A 118 -7.98 -17.56 10.08
C ILE A 118 -7.71 -19.03 9.77
N SER A 119 -7.90 -19.39 8.49
CA SER A 119 -7.52 -20.69 7.92
C SER A 119 -7.25 -20.54 6.44
N ALA A 120 -6.88 -21.61 5.74
CA ALA A 120 -6.61 -21.59 4.30
C ALA A 120 -7.82 -21.14 3.45
N ASP A 121 -9.04 -21.20 3.97
CA ASP A 121 -10.26 -20.81 3.25
C ASP A 121 -11.06 -19.69 3.92
N THR A 122 -10.62 -19.22 5.11
CA THR A 122 -11.38 -18.30 5.96
C THR A 122 -10.51 -17.10 6.34
N PHE A 123 -11.03 -15.91 6.10
CA PHE A 123 -10.29 -14.65 6.21
C PHE A 123 -11.12 -13.58 6.90
N LEU A 124 -10.47 -12.67 7.62
CA LEU A 124 -11.10 -11.46 8.17
C LEU A 124 -10.81 -10.29 7.25
N ARG A 125 -11.83 -9.50 6.95
CA ARG A 125 -11.70 -8.29 6.14
C ARG A 125 -12.57 -7.16 6.67
N PRO A 126 -12.14 -5.89 6.53
CA PRO A 126 -12.98 -4.74 6.83
C PRO A 126 -14.06 -4.53 5.77
N ILE A 127 -15.22 -4.07 6.20
CA ILE A 127 -16.33 -3.62 5.38
C ILE A 127 -16.83 -2.28 5.91
N TYR A 128 -17.68 -1.56 5.15
CA TYR A 128 -18.18 -0.23 5.52
C TYR A 128 -17.07 0.74 5.95
N ALA A 129 -16.03 0.85 5.10
CA ALA A 129 -14.86 1.69 5.36
C ALA A 129 -14.14 1.38 6.69
N GLY A 130 -14.19 0.12 7.14
CA GLY A 130 -13.55 -0.35 8.36
C GLY A 130 -14.38 -0.16 9.64
N ASN A 131 -15.65 0.23 9.54
CA ASN A 131 -16.55 0.30 10.69
C ASN A 131 -17.07 -1.07 11.13
N ALA A 132 -16.93 -2.08 10.28
CA ALA A 132 -17.27 -3.46 10.61
C ALA A 132 -16.23 -4.42 10.01
N PHE A 133 -16.13 -5.61 10.60
CA PHE A 133 -15.25 -6.67 10.12
C PHE A 133 -16.10 -7.89 9.77
N ALA A 134 -15.86 -8.44 8.58
CA ALA A 134 -16.51 -9.65 8.12
C ALA A 134 -15.52 -10.81 8.11
N THR A 135 -15.90 -11.92 8.73
CA THR A 135 -15.24 -13.21 8.53
C THR A 135 -15.86 -13.86 7.30
N VAL A 136 -15.03 -14.07 6.27
CA VAL A 136 -15.45 -14.59 4.97
C VAL A 136 -14.80 -15.94 4.75
N LYS A 137 -15.62 -16.95 4.39
CA LYS A 137 -15.14 -18.25 3.93
C LYS A 137 -15.36 -18.37 2.41
N SER A 138 -14.30 -18.70 1.67
CA SER A 138 -14.39 -19.00 0.23
C SER A 138 -14.49 -20.51 0.02
N ASN A 139 -15.53 -20.92 -0.70
CA ASN A 139 -15.72 -22.31 -1.10
C ASN A 139 -15.15 -22.63 -2.49
N ASP A 140 -14.59 -21.62 -3.17
CA ASP A 140 -14.02 -21.76 -4.50
C ASP A 140 -12.80 -22.69 -4.46
N LYS A 141 -12.60 -23.48 -5.55
CA LYS A 141 -11.43 -24.35 -5.70
C LYS A 141 -10.13 -23.53 -5.76
N LYS A 142 -10.15 -22.41 -6.50
CA LYS A 142 -9.08 -21.40 -6.55
C LYS A 142 -9.55 -20.16 -5.82
N LYS A 143 -8.70 -19.57 -5.00
CA LYS A 143 -9.00 -18.37 -4.21
C LYS A 143 -8.13 -17.23 -4.65
N CYS A 144 -8.76 -16.19 -5.17
CA CYS A 144 -8.10 -14.93 -5.50
C CYS A 144 -8.21 -13.96 -4.31
N ILE A 145 -7.07 -13.54 -3.75
CA ILE A 145 -7.04 -12.81 -2.50
C ILE A 145 -6.17 -11.57 -2.63
N THR A 146 -6.64 -10.41 -2.16
CA THR A 146 -5.76 -9.27 -1.94
C THR A 146 -5.57 -9.04 -0.44
N ILE A 147 -4.32 -8.77 -0.05
CA ILE A 147 -3.86 -8.68 1.34
C ILE A 147 -3.62 -7.21 1.67
N ARG A 148 -4.18 -6.71 2.77
CA ARG A 148 -3.85 -5.38 3.30
C ARG A 148 -2.44 -5.39 3.89
N PRO A 149 -1.45 -4.74 3.27
CA PRO A 149 -0.06 -4.85 3.70
C PRO A 149 0.15 -4.37 5.14
N THR A 150 -0.53 -3.30 5.51
CA THR A 150 -0.39 -2.66 6.83
C THR A 150 -0.89 -3.51 8.00
N SER A 151 -1.56 -4.63 7.74
CA SER A 151 -2.07 -5.55 8.77
C SER A 151 -1.15 -6.74 9.06
N PHE A 152 -0.01 -6.82 8.36
CA PHE A 152 0.96 -7.91 8.51
C PHE A 152 2.37 -7.33 8.61
N ASP A 153 3.20 -7.88 9.46
CA ASP A 153 4.60 -7.48 9.55
C ASP A 153 5.35 -7.89 8.26
N PRO A 154 6.35 -7.11 7.82
CA PRO A 154 7.15 -7.50 6.66
C PRO A 154 7.98 -8.74 6.95
N ALA A 155 8.08 -9.66 6.01
CA ALA A 155 9.00 -10.78 6.08
C ALA A 155 10.47 -10.28 6.10
N PRO A 156 11.38 -10.96 6.82
CA PRO A 156 12.80 -10.65 6.74
C PRO A 156 13.30 -10.71 5.29
N SER A 157 14.19 -9.81 4.92
CA SER A 157 14.72 -9.73 3.55
C SER A 157 15.80 -10.79 3.25
N THR A 158 16.31 -11.48 4.26
CA THR A 158 17.40 -12.45 4.14
C THR A 158 17.15 -13.68 5.03
N GLY A 159 17.79 -14.80 4.70
CA GLY A 159 17.70 -16.05 5.47
C GLY A 159 17.00 -17.19 4.72
N GLY A 160 16.47 -16.92 3.51
CA GLY A 160 15.94 -17.92 2.60
C GLY A 160 16.93 -18.35 1.51
N SER A 161 16.53 -19.34 0.73
CA SER A 161 17.33 -19.88 -0.39
C SER A 161 16.40 -20.58 -1.41
N ALA A 162 15.38 -19.85 -1.89
CA ALA A 162 14.42 -20.40 -2.84
C ALA A 162 15.04 -20.64 -4.22
N GLU A 163 14.60 -21.71 -4.87
CA GLU A 163 14.95 -21.98 -6.26
C GLU A 163 14.31 -20.93 -7.20
N ILE A 164 15.09 -20.41 -8.16
CA ILE A 164 14.58 -19.50 -9.20
C ILE A 164 14.38 -20.32 -10.49
N ILE A 165 13.14 -20.34 -10.98
CA ILE A 165 12.79 -21.02 -12.22
C ILE A 165 12.36 -19.97 -13.24
N LYS A 166 13.05 -19.90 -14.37
CA LYS A 166 12.69 -19.05 -15.51
C LYS A 166 11.65 -19.76 -16.37
N VAL A 167 10.58 -19.05 -16.69
CA VAL A 167 9.50 -19.55 -17.55
C VAL A 167 9.13 -18.53 -18.61
N ASP A 168 8.60 -19.01 -19.73
CA ASP A 168 8.16 -18.15 -20.82
C ASP A 168 6.91 -17.35 -20.44
N GLY A 169 6.86 -16.11 -20.89
CA GLY A 169 5.70 -15.25 -20.79
C GLY A 169 4.57 -15.64 -21.76
N SER A 170 3.63 -14.73 -21.90
CA SER A 170 2.54 -14.79 -22.90
C SER A 170 2.75 -13.71 -23.96
N GLU A 171 2.01 -13.77 -25.04
CA GLU A 171 2.01 -12.72 -26.06
C GLU A 171 1.51 -11.37 -25.49
N ALA A 172 1.96 -10.27 -26.08
CA ALA A 172 1.51 -8.94 -25.71
C ALA A 172 0.02 -8.75 -26.00
N THR A 173 -0.66 -8.04 -25.11
CA THR A 173 -2.06 -7.67 -25.34
C THR A 173 -2.19 -6.68 -26.52
N THR A 174 -3.29 -6.78 -27.24
CA THR A 174 -3.70 -5.78 -28.23
C THR A 174 -4.78 -4.82 -27.69
N LEU A 175 -5.25 -5.04 -26.45
CA LEU A 175 -6.36 -4.30 -25.85
C LEU A 175 -5.93 -2.93 -25.32
N THR A 176 -4.69 -2.82 -24.82
CA THR A 176 -4.16 -1.63 -24.18
C THR A 176 -2.72 -1.37 -24.64
N LYS A 177 -2.31 -0.11 -24.54
CA LYS A 177 -0.95 0.33 -24.85
C LYS A 177 -0.46 1.28 -23.77
N PHE A 178 0.74 1.03 -23.27
CA PHE A 178 1.43 1.99 -22.41
C PHE A 178 1.82 3.24 -23.21
N ILE A 179 1.47 4.42 -22.70
CA ILE A 179 1.81 5.71 -23.35
C ILE A 179 2.94 6.38 -22.60
N LYS A 180 2.73 6.68 -21.31
CA LYS A 180 3.74 7.31 -20.44
C LYS A 180 3.39 7.08 -18.98
N ARG A 181 4.40 7.26 -18.13
CA ARG A 181 4.29 7.33 -16.69
C ARG A 181 4.91 8.63 -16.20
N GLU A 182 4.19 9.36 -15.41
CA GLU A 182 4.71 10.54 -14.74
C GLU A 182 4.88 10.19 -13.27
N GLU A 183 6.10 10.22 -12.77
CA GLU A 183 6.44 9.97 -11.38
C GLU A 183 7.00 11.24 -10.76
N VAL A 184 6.44 11.63 -9.63
CA VAL A 184 7.04 12.68 -8.80
C VAL A 184 8.16 12.02 -7.98
N LYS A 185 9.41 12.35 -8.33
CA LYS A 185 10.56 11.96 -7.51
C LYS A 185 10.55 12.79 -6.23
N SER A 186 10.51 12.13 -5.11
CA SER A 186 10.62 12.75 -3.80
C SER A 186 11.74 12.08 -3.02
N ASP A 187 12.57 12.87 -2.37
CA ASP A 187 13.59 12.37 -1.43
C ASP A 187 12.98 12.00 -0.05
N ARG A 188 11.67 12.20 0.12
CA ARG A 188 10.94 11.85 1.34
C ARG A 188 10.55 10.39 1.36
N PRO A 189 10.32 9.83 2.57
CA PRO A 189 9.77 8.49 2.72
C PRO A 189 8.48 8.29 1.90
N GLU A 190 8.31 7.10 1.34
CA GLU A 190 7.09 6.75 0.60
C GLU A 190 5.89 6.74 1.55
N LEU A 191 4.81 7.42 1.18
CA LEU A 191 3.63 7.62 2.04
C LEU A 191 3.06 6.34 2.64
N GLY A 192 3.07 5.24 1.89
CA GLY A 192 2.52 3.96 2.35
C GLY A 192 3.37 3.25 3.41
N THR A 193 4.66 3.60 3.55
CA THR A 193 5.62 2.92 4.44
C THR A 193 6.26 3.85 5.46
N ALA A 194 5.94 5.14 5.40
CA ALA A 194 6.52 6.15 6.28
C ALA A 194 6.11 5.93 7.74
N ARG A 195 7.07 6.08 8.67
CA ARG A 195 6.80 6.02 10.11
C ARG A 195 6.09 7.27 10.64
N ILE A 196 6.27 8.41 9.99
CA ILE A 196 5.61 9.66 10.32
C ILE A 196 4.93 10.20 9.06
N VAL A 197 3.67 10.57 9.19
CA VAL A 197 2.88 11.18 8.11
C VAL A 197 2.27 12.48 8.62
N ILE A 198 2.44 13.56 7.86
CA ILE A 198 1.72 14.81 8.08
C ILE A 198 0.82 15.09 6.88
N SER A 199 -0.46 15.28 7.12
CA SER A 199 -1.47 15.39 6.05
C SER A 199 -2.23 16.70 6.10
N GLY A 200 -2.37 17.35 4.94
CA GLY A 200 -3.16 18.55 4.76
C GLY A 200 -4.56 18.29 4.23
N GLY A 201 -5.54 18.94 4.83
CA GLY A 201 -6.93 18.92 4.36
C GLY A 201 -7.28 20.15 3.51
N ARG A 202 -8.58 20.26 3.18
CA ARG A 202 -9.12 21.44 2.51
C ARG A 202 -8.93 22.73 3.34
N GLY A 203 -8.77 22.59 4.66
CA GLY A 203 -8.44 23.71 5.55
C GLY A 203 -7.13 24.43 5.23
N MET A 204 -6.22 23.81 4.45
CA MET A 204 -5.02 24.44 3.93
C MET A 204 -5.29 25.58 2.93
N GLN A 205 -6.49 25.65 2.36
CA GLN A 205 -7.02 26.70 1.46
C GLN A 205 -6.31 26.80 0.10
N SER A 206 -5.04 26.49 -0.02
CA SER A 206 -4.30 26.54 -1.31
C SER A 206 -3.12 25.57 -1.33
N GLY A 207 -2.61 25.28 -2.54
CA GLY A 207 -1.39 24.49 -2.71
C GLY A 207 -0.13 25.21 -2.16
N GLU A 208 -0.10 26.54 -2.19
CA GLU A 208 1.04 27.32 -1.66
C GLU A 208 1.20 27.10 -0.15
N ASN A 209 0.10 26.96 0.57
CA ASN A 209 0.08 26.76 2.01
C ASN A 209 0.62 25.38 2.43
N PHE A 210 0.68 24.41 1.51
CA PHE A 210 1.35 23.13 1.76
C PHE A 210 2.84 23.28 2.09
N LYS A 211 3.46 24.44 1.80
CA LYS A 211 4.82 24.74 2.23
C LYS A 211 4.98 24.69 3.76
N LEU A 212 3.94 25.02 4.51
CA LEU A 212 3.96 24.91 5.98
C LEU A 212 4.10 23.45 6.43
N ILE A 213 3.31 22.56 5.83
CA ILE A 213 3.41 21.13 6.08
C ILE A 213 4.78 20.59 5.62
N THR A 214 5.25 21.03 4.46
CA THR A 214 6.54 20.64 3.89
C THR A 214 7.68 20.93 4.86
N SER A 215 7.71 22.14 5.46
CA SER A 215 8.77 22.54 6.40
C SER A 215 8.79 21.67 7.67
N ILE A 216 7.62 21.25 8.16
CA ILE A 216 7.52 20.35 9.31
C ILE A 216 7.92 18.93 8.91
N ALA A 217 7.45 18.46 7.73
CA ALA A 217 7.78 17.15 7.20
C ALA A 217 9.30 16.95 7.04
N ASP A 218 10.01 17.98 6.55
CA ASP A 218 11.47 17.95 6.41
C ASP A 218 12.18 17.78 7.77
N LYS A 219 11.67 18.44 8.82
CA LYS A 219 12.23 18.31 10.16
C LYS A 219 11.99 16.96 10.81
N LEU A 220 10.84 16.36 10.54
CA LEU A 220 10.43 15.07 11.11
C LEU A 220 10.84 13.87 10.23
N ASN A 221 11.44 14.11 9.07
CA ASN A 221 11.63 13.10 8.03
C ASN A 221 10.30 12.35 7.73
N ALA A 222 9.22 13.12 7.59
CA ALA A 222 7.86 12.62 7.42
C ALA A 222 7.44 12.58 5.95
N ALA A 223 6.56 11.65 5.62
CA ALA A 223 5.83 11.69 4.35
C ALA A 223 4.71 12.73 4.42
N ILE A 224 4.38 13.31 3.27
CA ILE A 224 3.27 14.25 3.12
C ILE A 224 2.07 13.52 2.57
N GLY A 225 0.95 13.60 3.30
CA GLY A 225 -0.35 13.12 2.87
C GLY A 225 -1.33 14.27 2.60
N ALA A 226 -2.48 13.92 2.03
CA ALA A 226 -3.55 14.87 1.81
C ALA A 226 -4.93 14.21 1.87
N SER A 227 -5.96 14.98 2.21
CA SER A 227 -7.33 14.54 2.03
C SER A 227 -7.73 14.57 0.55
N ARG A 228 -8.70 13.73 0.17
CA ARG A 228 -9.27 13.76 -1.19
C ARG A 228 -9.74 15.18 -1.57
N ALA A 229 -10.37 15.90 -0.64
CA ALA A 229 -10.85 17.25 -0.91
C ALA A 229 -9.72 18.26 -1.24
N ALA A 230 -8.52 18.09 -0.67
CA ALA A 230 -7.37 18.90 -1.02
C ALA A 230 -6.80 18.53 -2.40
N VAL A 231 -6.79 17.24 -2.75
CA VAL A 231 -6.38 16.74 -4.07
C VAL A 231 -7.35 17.21 -5.15
N ASP A 232 -8.66 17.03 -4.95
CA ASP A 232 -9.71 17.45 -5.89
C ASP A 232 -9.70 18.98 -6.10
N ALA A 233 -9.27 19.76 -5.09
CA ALA A 233 -9.07 21.20 -5.20
C ALA A 233 -7.76 21.60 -5.89
N GLY A 234 -6.91 20.64 -6.27
CA GLY A 234 -5.65 20.88 -6.95
C GLY A 234 -4.53 21.42 -6.06
N TYR A 235 -4.65 21.29 -4.72
CA TYR A 235 -3.62 21.78 -3.79
C TYR A 235 -2.36 20.92 -3.82
N ILE A 236 -2.53 19.64 -4.09
CA ILE A 236 -1.44 18.65 -4.19
C ILE A 236 -1.86 17.51 -5.12
N THR A 237 -0.89 16.76 -5.65
CA THR A 237 -1.14 15.66 -6.59
C THR A 237 -1.80 14.45 -5.91
N ASN A 238 -2.48 13.62 -6.70
CA ASN A 238 -3.21 12.44 -6.24
C ASN A 238 -2.33 11.40 -5.52
N ASP A 239 -1.02 11.39 -5.77
CA ASP A 239 -0.07 10.45 -5.13
C ASP A 239 0.00 10.63 -3.61
N HIS A 240 -0.39 11.79 -3.11
CA HIS A 240 -0.47 12.14 -1.69
C HIS A 240 -1.80 11.79 -1.04
N GLN A 241 -2.79 11.31 -1.79
CA GLN A 241 -4.11 11.06 -1.24
C GLN A 241 -4.09 9.92 -0.21
N VAL A 242 -4.56 10.23 1.02
CA VAL A 242 -4.83 9.26 2.09
C VAL A 242 -6.33 9.04 2.20
N GLY A 243 -6.77 7.79 2.27
CA GLY A 243 -8.16 7.43 2.43
C GLY A 243 -8.56 6.16 1.69
N GLN A 244 -9.84 5.86 1.69
CA GLN A 244 -10.43 4.65 1.10
C GLN A 244 -10.08 4.47 -0.39
N THR A 245 -10.06 5.56 -1.16
CA THR A 245 -9.73 5.56 -2.59
C THR A 245 -8.29 5.99 -2.88
N GLY A 246 -7.54 6.37 -1.85
CA GLY A 246 -6.13 6.69 -1.90
C GLY A 246 -5.27 5.60 -1.25
N LYS A 247 -4.19 6.02 -0.62
CA LYS A 247 -3.31 5.13 0.16
C LYS A 247 -3.86 4.92 1.56
N VAL A 248 -3.78 3.68 2.04
CA VAL A 248 -3.99 3.35 3.44
C VAL A 248 -2.63 3.37 4.13
N VAL A 249 -2.53 4.12 5.23
CA VAL A 249 -1.29 4.32 5.98
C VAL A 249 -1.49 3.94 7.46
N VAL A 250 -0.45 3.41 8.07
CA VAL A 250 -0.42 3.04 9.50
C VAL A 250 0.93 3.49 10.09
N PRO A 251 1.20 4.80 10.13
CA PRO A 251 2.43 5.32 10.70
C PRO A 251 2.44 5.21 12.23
N ASP A 252 3.63 5.37 12.82
CA ASP A 252 3.77 5.57 14.26
C ASP A 252 3.13 6.89 14.71
N LEU A 253 3.19 7.92 13.84
CA LEU A 253 2.59 9.23 14.09
C LEU A 253 1.91 9.77 12.82
N TYR A 254 0.63 10.08 12.94
CA TYR A 254 -0.16 10.76 11.92
C TYR A 254 -0.60 12.14 12.39
N ILE A 255 -0.20 13.19 11.68
CA ILE A 255 -0.58 14.58 12.00
C ILE A 255 -1.60 15.05 10.95
N ALA A 256 -2.84 15.24 11.36
CA ALA A 256 -3.95 15.69 10.53
C ALA A 256 -4.13 17.22 10.67
N VAL A 257 -3.88 17.98 9.59
CA VAL A 257 -3.93 19.44 9.58
C VAL A 257 -5.06 19.94 8.70
N GLY A 258 -6.06 20.60 9.28
CA GLY A 258 -7.19 21.14 8.56
C GLY A 258 -8.03 20.08 7.83
N ILE A 259 -8.07 18.87 8.38
CA ILE A 259 -8.82 17.70 7.88
C ILE A 259 -10.09 17.57 8.71
N SER A 260 -11.23 17.42 8.05
CA SER A 260 -12.53 17.29 8.75
C SER A 260 -12.74 15.94 9.43
N GLY A 261 -12.08 14.87 8.94
CA GLY A 261 -12.32 13.51 9.46
C GLY A 261 -13.51 12.80 8.81
N ALA A 262 -13.78 13.07 7.54
CA ALA A 262 -14.75 12.29 6.78
C ALA A 262 -14.39 10.80 6.81
N ILE A 263 -15.40 9.93 6.88
CA ILE A 263 -15.24 8.47 7.05
C ILE A 263 -14.31 7.85 5.99
N GLN A 264 -14.31 8.40 4.77
CA GLN A 264 -13.45 7.94 3.69
C GLN A 264 -11.96 8.25 3.96
N HIS A 265 -11.66 9.37 4.63
CA HIS A 265 -10.30 9.71 5.05
C HIS A 265 -9.88 8.83 6.24
N LEU A 266 -10.75 8.72 7.24
CA LEU A 266 -10.51 7.90 8.42
C LEU A 266 -10.21 6.44 8.05
N ALA A 267 -10.87 5.89 7.06
CA ALA A 267 -10.60 4.53 6.54
C ALA A 267 -9.15 4.33 6.07
N GLY A 268 -8.43 5.42 5.76
CA GLY A 268 -7.05 5.36 5.31
C GLY A 268 -6.00 5.62 6.39
N MET A 269 -6.38 6.06 7.62
CA MET A 269 -5.38 6.46 8.62
C MET A 269 -5.73 6.14 10.08
N LYS A 270 -6.93 5.71 10.38
CA LYS A 270 -7.39 5.49 11.76
C LYS A 270 -6.63 4.41 12.53
N GLU A 271 -5.93 3.52 11.85
CA GLU A 271 -5.09 2.48 12.46
C GLU A 271 -3.67 2.98 12.78
N SER A 272 -3.39 4.29 12.62
CA SER A 272 -2.12 4.91 13.05
C SER A 272 -1.94 4.77 14.56
N LYS A 273 -0.70 4.60 15.04
CA LYS A 273 -0.46 4.36 16.48
C LYS A 273 -0.76 5.60 17.33
N VAL A 274 -0.41 6.78 16.80
CA VAL A 274 -0.71 8.07 17.43
C VAL A 274 -1.27 9.00 16.37
N ILE A 275 -2.40 9.62 16.66
CA ILE A 275 -3.06 10.58 15.78
C ILE A 275 -3.11 11.94 16.48
N VAL A 276 -2.54 12.94 15.82
CA VAL A 276 -2.60 14.35 16.24
C VAL A 276 -3.49 15.11 15.26
N ALA A 277 -4.46 15.86 15.74
CA ALA A 277 -5.35 16.67 14.91
C ALA A 277 -5.22 18.14 15.22
N ILE A 278 -5.09 18.97 14.18
CA ILE A 278 -5.12 20.44 14.26
C ILE A 278 -6.27 20.93 13.38
N ASN A 279 -7.29 21.51 13.98
CA ASN A 279 -8.46 22.02 13.27
C ASN A 279 -9.06 23.20 14.05
N LYS A 280 -9.56 24.20 13.35
CA LYS A 280 -10.25 25.35 13.95
C LYS A 280 -11.69 25.05 14.38
N ASP A 281 -12.27 23.95 13.87
CA ASP A 281 -13.61 23.47 14.22
C ASP A 281 -13.45 22.37 15.27
N GLY A 282 -13.74 22.67 16.53
CA GLY A 282 -13.67 21.75 17.65
C GLY A 282 -14.62 20.56 17.54
N GLU A 283 -15.70 20.69 16.74
CA GLU A 283 -16.67 19.61 16.50
C GLU A 283 -16.30 18.75 15.28
N ALA A 284 -15.15 18.99 14.64
CA ALA A 284 -14.75 18.21 13.48
C ALA A 284 -14.57 16.72 13.84
N PRO A 285 -15.12 15.79 13.04
CA PRO A 285 -15.07 14.35 13.33
C PRO A 285 -13.65 13.78 13.48
N ILE A 286 -12.62 14.46 12.98
CA ILE A 286 -11.22 14.03 13.15
C ILE A 286 -10.83 13.93 14.63
N PHE A 287 -11.38 14.77 15.49
CA PHE A 287 -11.10 14.74 16.92
C PHE A 287 -11.63 13.48 17.62
N SER A 288 -12.63 12.81 17.04
CA SER A 288 -13.16 11.55 17.61
C SER A 288 -12.18 10.37 17.53
N VAL A 289 -11.16 10.48 16.69
CA VAL A 289 -10.12 9.45 16.49
C VAL A 289 -8.72 9.96 16.87
N ALA A 290 -8.58 11.21 17.23
CA ALA A 290 -7.30 11.82 17.60
C ALA A 290 -6.94 11.48 19.06
N ASP A 291 -5.69 11.06 19.29
CA ASP A 291 -5.13 10.93 20.64
C ASP A 291 -4.80 12.30 21.23
N TYR A 292 -4.40 13.25 20.37
CA TYR A 292 -4.14 14.64 20.74
C TYR A 292 -4.83 15.58 19.77
N GLY A 293 -5.62 16.49 20.30
CA GLY A 293 -6.35 17.51 19.52
C GLY A 293 -5.92 18.92 19.89
N LEU A 294 -5.69 19.75 18.89
CA LEU A 294 -5.48 21.19 19.04
C LEU A 294 -6.57 21.93 18.26
N GLU A 295 -7.50 22.54 18.98
CA GLU A 295 -8.47 23.47 18.41
C GLU A 295 -7.80 24.83 18.19
N ALA A 296 -7.33 25.09 16.97
CA ALA A 296 -6.62 26.33 16.63
C ALA A 296 -6.64 26.59 15.12
N ASP A 297 -6.35 27.83 14.74
CA ASP A 297 -6.04 28.15 13.36
C ASP A 297 -4.68 27.54 12.98
N LEU A 298 -4.70 26.71 11.95
CA LEU A 298 -3.50 26.01 11.46
C LEU A 298 -2.41 27.00 10.98
N PHE A 299 -2.79 28.19 10.51
CA PHE A 299 -1.83 29.20 10.06
C PHE A 299 -1.06 29.87 11.21
N GLU A 300 -1.61 29.81 12.43
CA GLU A 300 -0.93 30.22 13.65
C GLU A 300 -0.21 29.04 14.32
N ALA A 301 -0.86 27.88 14.35
CA ALA A 301 -0.34 26.71 15.05
C ALA A 301 0.89 26.09 14.37
N LEU A 302 0.91 25.95 13.01
CA LEU A 302 2.03 25.29 12.31
C LEU A 302 3.35 26.06 12.42
N PRO A 303 3.42 27.40 12.28
CA PRO A 303 4.66 28.15 12.53
C PRO A 303 5.18 27.96 13.94
N GLN A 304 4.32 28.01 14.98
CA GLN A 304 4.71 27.78 16.36
C GLN A 304 5.22 26.35 16.58
N PHE A 305 4.54 25.37 16.00
CA PHE A 305 4.97 23.97 16.07
C PHE A 305 6.35 23.78 15.43
N LEU A 306 6.60 24.39 14.28
CA LEU A 306 7.92 24.35 13.63
C LEU A 306 9.01 25.02 14.50
N GLU A 307 8.69 26.12 15.17
CA GLU A 307 9.61 26.79 16.10
C GLU A 307 9.99 25.87 17.27
N GLU A 308 8.99 25.22 17.90
CA GLU A 308 9.26 24.29 19.00
C GLU A 308 10.06 23.07 18.55
N LEU A 309 9.78 22.50 17.36
CA LEU A 309 10.60 21.43 16.78
C LEU A 309 12.05 21.84 16.57
N ASN A 310 12.32 23.10 16.18
CA ASN A 310 13.68 23.60 16.03
C ASN A 310 14.41 23.72 17.39
N LYS A 311 13.70 24.08 18.46
CA LYS A 311 14.28 24.16 19.83
C LYS A 311 14.65 22.77 20.34
N LEU A 312 13.80 21.75 20.14
CA LEU A 312 14.06 20.36 20.53
C LEU A 312 15.32 19.78 19.86
N ASN A 313 15.52 20.01 18.58
CA ASN A 313 16.71 19.58 17.85
C ASN A 313 18.00 20.28 18.30
N THR A 314 17.92 21.41 18.98
CA THR A 314 19.07 22.13 19.52
C THR A 314 19.51 21.55 20.88
N ILE A 315 18.59 20.93 21.63
CA ILE A 315 18.85 20.35 22.96
C ILE A 315 19.48 18.95 22.86
N GLN A 316 19.29 18.26 21.71
CA GLN A 316 19.83 16.89 21.48
C GLN A 316 21.21 16.87 20.81
N LYS A 317 21.82 18.02 20.53
CA LYS A 317 23.22 18.20 20.09
C LYS A 317 24.09 18.65 21.25
#